data_97d8f942bd245d1ff52fd3b9bce50ba5
#
_entry.id   97d8f942bd245d1ff52fd3b9bce50ba5
#
_cell.length_a   1.000
_cell.length_b   1.000
_cell.length_c   1.000
_cell.angle_alpha   90.00
_cell.angle_beta   90.00
_cell.angle_gamma   90.00
#
_symmetry.space_group_name_H-M   'P 1'
#
loop_
_entity.id
_entity.type
_entity.pdbx_description
1 polymer ?
#
loop_
_entity_poly.entity_id
_entity_poly.type
_entity_poly.pdbx_seq_one_letter_code
_entity_poly.pdbx_strand_id
1 'polypeptide(L)'
;MAASKSTSPQPIQPLDAERSVRGASHLNRTAQTPDPWKLCATLEYGSDRTFATTVEKLVTQTAPRDWPKIEEQLIGTLALPECTEAGRAFLCRMLALVGSAKSVPALTTLIRNPKTADAARTALEIIPGPEAGAALRDALASLPGNAKAGLIGSLAARRDAAARPALTSLKNQTAESAIVRGTAARALETIPLS
;
A
#
# COMPACT_ATOMS: atom_id res chain seq x y z
N MET A 1 -28.16 44.66 -82.86
CA MET A 1 -28.52 45.38 -81.62
C MET A 1 -28.99 44.37 -80.60
N ALA A 2 -28.23 43.97 -79.71
CA ALA A 2 -28.57 43.02 -78.63
C ALA A 2 -28.33 43.70 -77.29
N ALA A 3 -29.39 43.82 -76.53
CA ALA A 3 -29.42 44.49 -75.23
C ALA A 3 -28.79 43.58 -74.12
N SER A 4 -27.76 44.07 -73.47
CA SER A 4 -27.19 43.46 -72.25
C SER A 4 -28.19 43.57 -71.10
N LYS A 5 -28.56 42.45 -70.52
CA LYS A 5 -29.26 42.37 -69.24
C LYS A 5 -28.22 42.39 -68.11
N SER A 6 -28.20 43.44 -67.32
CA SER A 6 -27.46 43.57 -66.05
C SER A 6 -28.14 42.70 -65.00
N THR A 7 -27.43 41.74 -64.49
CA THR A 7 -27.87 40.92 -63.33
C THR A 7 -27.19 41.50 -62.11
N SER A 8 -27.95 42.14 -61.23
CA SER A 8 -27.46 42.58 -59.89
C SER A 8 -27.23 41.38 -58.99
N PRO A 9 -26.17 41.37 -58.22
CA PRO A 9 -25.91 40.30 -57.23
C PRO A 9 -26.92 40.36 -56.05
N GLN A 10 -27.49 39.25 -55.74
CA GLN A 10 -28.37 39.07 -54.56
C GLN A 10 -27.54 39.12 -53.28
N PRO A 11 -28.08 39.68 -52.19
CA PRO A 11 -27.39 39.66 -50.89
C PRO A 11 -27.35 38.25 -50.30
N ILE A 12 -26.15 37.86 -49.85
CA ILE A 12 -25.90 36.59 -49.18
C ILE A 12 -26.60 36.63 -47.82
N GLN A 13 -27.53 35.72 -47.60
CA GLN A 13 -28.18 35.53 -46.29
C GLN A 13 -27.18 34.86 -45.34
N PRO A 14 -27.13 35.28 -44.06
CA PRO A 14 -26.32 34.57 -43.06
C PRO A 14 -27.08 33.33 -42.60
N LEU A 15 -26.83 32.21 -43.23
CA LEU A 15 -27.21 30.90 -42.77
C LEU A 15 -25.98 30.27 -42.05
N ASP A 16 -26.25 29.75 -40.85
CA ASP A 16 -25.40 28.82 -40.13
C ASP A 16 -24.43 29.32 -39.05
N ALA A 17 -24.76 30.43 -38.36
CA ALA A 17 -24.12 30.72 -37.08
C ALA A 17 -24.72 29.90 -35.91
N GLU A 18 -25.92 29.31 -36.06
CA GLU A 18 -26.57 28.60 -34.94
C GLU A 18 -26.38 27.06 -34.94
N ARG A 19 -25.77 26.49 -35.96
CA ARG A 19 -25.54 25.02 -36.05
C ARG A 19 -24.23 24.55 -35.45
N SER A 20 -23.31 25.46 -35.20
CA SER A 20 -21.98 25.14 -34.68
C SER A 20 -21.91 25.04 -33.14
N VAL A 21 -22.97 25.44 -32.41
CA VAL A 21 -22.94 25.48 -30.94
C VAL A 21 -23.51 24.21 -30.30
N ARG A 22 -24.18 23.32 -31.04
CA ARG A 22 -24.73 22.07 -30.48
C ARG A 22 -23.79 20.87 -30.51
N GLY A 23 -22.61 20.98 -31.08
CA GLY A 23 -21.58 19.91 -31.16
C GLY A 23 -20.53 19.92 -30.07
N ALA A 24 -20.43 21.01 -29.28
CA ALA A 24 -19.32 21.18 -28.32
C ALA A 24 -19.64 20.72 -26.88
N SER A 25 -20.85 20.24 -26.62
CA SER A 25 -21.26 19.85 -25.26
C SER A 25 -20.86 18.43 -24.83
N HIS A 26 -20.18 17.67 -25.68
CA HIS A 26 -19.79 16.29 -25.34
C HIS A 26 -18.29 16.10 -25.10
N LEU A 27 -17.46 17.15 -25.12
CA LEU A 27 -16.01 17.04 -24.91
C LEU A 27 -15.55 17.54 -23.54
N ASN A 28 -16.45 17.89 -22.63
CA ASN A 28 -16.06 18.22 -21.26
C ASN A 28 -16.40 17.06 -20.29
N ARG A 29 -16.11 15.81 -20.70
CA ARG A 29 -15.83 14.77 -19.74
C ARG A 29 -14.39 15.05 -19.31
N THR A 30 -14.19 15.86 -18.27
CA THR A 30 -12.93 15.91 -17.54
C THR A 30 -12.54 14.47 -17.29
N ALA A 31 -11.54 13.98 -18.00
CA ALA A 31 -10.89 12.73 -17.69
C ALA A 31 -10.36 12.94 -16.28
N GLN A 32 -11.11 12.49 -15.27
CA GLN A 32 -10.64 12.50 -13.89
C GLN A 32 -9.33 11.73 -13.91
N THR A 33 -8.23 12.41 -13.63
CA THR A 33 -6.94 11.74 -13.46
C THR A 33 -7.16 10.61 -12.47
N PRO A 34 -6.90 9.35 -12.86
CA PRO A 34 -7.18 8.23 -11.99
C PRO A 34 -6.49 8.44 -10.64
N ASP A 35 -7.22 8.21 -9.56
CA ASP A 35 -6.69 8.34 -8.20
C ASP A 35 -5.51 7.38 -8.03
N PRO A 36 -4.28 7.87 -7.84
CA PRO A 36 -3.09 7.02 -7.75
C PRO A 36 -3.14 6.05 -6.57
N TRP A 37 -3.88 6.38 -5.51
CA TRP A 37 -4.08 5.50 -4.36
C TRP A 37 -4.89 4.26 -4.74
N LYS A 38 -6.01 4.46 -5.46
CA LYS A 38 -6.83 3.35 -5.95
C LYS A 38 -6.08 2.48 -6.95
N LEU A 39 -5.27 3.08 -7.81
CA LEU A 39 -4.42 2.33 -8.72
C LEU A 39 -3.37 1.49 -7.97
N CYS A 40 -2.83 1.99 -6.84
CA CYS A 40 -1.95 1.19 -5.98
C CYS A 40 -2.67 0.00 -5.32
N ALA A 41 -3.96 0.13 -4.98
CA ALA A 41 -4.73 -0.98 -4.46
C ALA A 41 -4.86 -2.12 -5.47
N THR A 42 -5.06 -1.79 -6.75
CA THR A 42 -5.23 -2.76 -7.84
C THR A 42 -3.93 -3.12 -8.57
N LEU A 43 -2.77 -2.80 -7.98
CA LEU A 43 -1.45 -3.13 -8.54
C LEU A 43 -1.30 -4.64 -8.72
N GLU A 44 -0.77 -5.06 -9.88
CA GLU A 44 -0.42 -6.46 -10.16
C GLU A 44 1.08 -6.60 -10.43
N TYR A 45 1.62 -7.80 -10.19
CA TYR A 45 3.01 -8.09 -10.51
C TYR A 45 3.23 -8.01 -12.03
N GLY A 46 4.23 -7.23 -12.44
CA GLY A 46 4.56 -7.01 -13.85
C GLY A 46 3.73 -5.93 -14.57
N SER A 47 2.75 -5.30 -13.89
CA SER A 47 2.00 -4.18 -14.46
C SER A 47 2.80 -2.87 -14.45
N ASP A 48 2.28 -1.84 -15.14
CA ASP A 48 2.81 -0.48 -15.08
C ASP A 48 2.81 0.03 -13.64
N ARG A 49 3.94 0.59 -13.22
CA ARG A 49 4.18 1.08 -11.86
C ARG A 49 4.30 2.60 -11.77
N THR A 50 3.98 3.33 -12.82
CA THR A 50 4.11 4.79 -12.86
C THR A 50 3.35 5.46 -11.70
N PHE A 51 2.13 5.01 -11.41
CA PHE A 51 1.34 5.51 -10.29
C PHE A 51 1.89 5.08 -8.93
N ALA A 52 2.43 3.86 -8.81
CA ALA A 52 3.09 3.40 -7.59
C ALA A 52 4.33 4.26 -7.28
N THR A 53 5.14 4.58 -8.31
CA THR A 53 6.26 5.50 -8.17
C THR A 53 5.82 6.90 -7.76
N THR A 54 4.66 7.35 -8.23
CA THR A 54 4.08 8.66 -7.83
C THR A 54 3.72 8.65 -6.35
N VAL A 55 3.06 7.60 -5.86
CA VAL A 55 2.71 7.45 -4.44
C VAL A 55 3.98 7.31 -3.59
N GLU A 56 4.96 6.52 -4.02
CA GLU A 56 6.23 6.36 -3.31
C GLU A 56 6.97 7.68 -3.16
N LYS A 57 7.05 8.50 -4.22
CA LYS A 57 7.61 9.86 -4.16
C LYS A 57 6.83 10.74 -3.18
N LEU A 58 5.49 10.68 -3.23
CA LEU A 58 4.66 11.45 -2.30
C LEU A 58 4.96 11.06 -0.85
N VAL A 59 5.00 9.77 -0.53
CA VAL A 59 5.31 9.26 0.81
C VAL A 59 6.69 9.70 1.27
N THR A 60 7.72 9.51 0.42
CA THR A 60 9.12 9.78 0.78
C THR A 60 9.46 11.26 0.84
N GLN A 61 8.74 12.12 0.12
CA GLN A 61 8.96 13.56 0.09
C GLN A 61 8.07 14.34 1.06
N THR A 62 7.08 13.68 1.67
CA THR A 62 6.20 14.31 2.66
C THR A 62 6.93 14.56 3.97
N ALA A 63 6.81 15.77 4.49
CA ALA A 63 7.41 16.12 5.78
C ALA A 63 6.79 15.31 6.93
N PRO A 64 7.56 14.95 7.96
CA PRO A 64 7.07 14.08 9.07
C PRO A 64 5.80 14.59 9.76
N ARG A 65 5.58 15.90 9.81
CA ARG A 65 4.36 16.49 10.39
C ARG A 65 3.07 16.10 9.64
N ASP A 66 3.18 15.73 8.35
CA ASP A 66 2.06 15.37 7.50
C ASP A 66 1.91 13.85 7.32
N TRP A 67 2.82 13.04 7.87
CA TRP A 67 2.75 11.56 7.84
C TRP A 67 1.43 10.99 8.35
N PRO A 68 0.79 11.54 9.40
CA PRO A 68 -0.50 11.01 9.86
C PRO A 68 -1.60 11.01 8.79
N LYS A 69 -1.60 12.00 7.88
CA LYS A 69 -2.56 12.05 6.76
C LYS A 69 -2.25 11.00 5.70
N ILE A 70 -0.96 10.81 5.41
CA ILE A 70 -0.49 9.78 4.47
C ILE A 70 -0.79 8.39 5.04
N GLU A 71 -0.53 8.15 6.31
CA GLU A 71 -0.83 6.90 7.01
C GLU A 71 -2.32 6.57 6.92
N GLU A 72 -3.20 7.53 7.21
CA GLU A 72 -4.65 7.34 7.12
C GLU A 72 -5.08 6.99 5.70
N GLN A 73 -4.53 7.66 4.69
CA GLN A 73 -4.79 7.36 3.28
C GLN A 73 -4.33 5.95 2.90
N LEU A 74 -3.14 5.54 3.35
CA LEU A 74 -2.60 4.19 3.13
C LEU A 74 -3.47 3.11 3.78
N ILE A 75 -3.89 3.32 5.03
CA ILE A 75 -4.78 2.40 5.75
C ILE A 75 -6.12 2.28 5.04
N GLY A 76 -6.72 3.41 4.62
CA GLY A 76 -7.98 3.41 3.88
C GLY A 76 -7.87 2.68 2.55
N THR A 77 -6.76 2.88 1.82
CA THR A 77 -6.49 2.18 0.56
C THR A 77 -6.30 0.68 0.76
N LEU A 78 -5.59 0.29 1.83
CA LEU A 78 -5.36 -1.12 2.18
C LEU A 78 -6.65 -1.87 2.51
N ALA A 79 -7.67 -1.17 3.01
CA ALA A 79 -8.98 -1.72 3.36
C ALA A 79 -9.92 -1.90 2.17
N LEU A 80 -9.57 -1.41 0.96
CA LEU A 80 -10.40 -1.54 -0.22
C LEU A 80 -10.60 -3.02 -0.59
N PRO A 81 -11.83 -3.46 -0.90
CA PRO A 81 -12.13 -4.85 -1.25
C PRO A 81 -11.32 -5.35 -2.45
N GLU A 82 -11.11 -4.47 -3.43
CA GLU A 82 -10.34 -4.73 -4.65
C GLU A 82 -8.82 -4.75 -4.44
N CYS A 83 -8.34 -4.52 -3.20
CA CYS A 83 -6.91 -4.48 -2.94
C CYS A 83 -6.27 -5.84 -3.18
N THR A 84 -5.41 -5.90 -4.21
CA THR A 84 -4.70 -7.11 -4.63
C THR A 84 -3.59 -7.49 -3.66
N GLU A 85 -3.01 -8.67 -3.83
CA GLU A 85 -1.84 -9.13 -3.05
C GLU A 85 -0.63 -8.21 -3.30
N ALA A 86 -0.36 -7.85 -4.56
CA ALA A 86 0.72 -6.93 -4.91
C ALA A 86 0.46 -5.51 -4.39
N GLY A 87 -0.79 -5.04 -4.43
CA GLY A 87 -1.21 -3.77 -3.85
C GLY A 87 -0.96 -3.74 -2.34
N ARG A 88 -1.37 -4.79 -1.61
CA ARG A 88 -1.12 -4.92 -0.17
C ARG A 88 0.36 -4.92 0.16
N ALA A 89 1.18 -5.64 -0.59
CA ALA A 89 2.62 -5.66 -0.40
C ALA A 89 3.25 -4.27 -0.61
N PHE A 90 2.79 -3.53 -1.62
CA PHE A 90 3.22 -2.16 -1.86
C PHE A 90 2.82 -1.24 -0.71
N LEU A 91 1.55 -1.27 -0.29
CA LEU A 91 1.03 -0.41 0.78
C LEU A 91 1.69 -0.70 2.13
N CYS A 92 1.97 -1.98 2.45
CA CYS A 92 2.73 -2.35 3.64
C CYS A 92 4.14 -1.73 3.64
N ARG A 93 4.83 -1.70 2.48
CA ARG A 93 6.14 -1.03 2.39
C ARG A 93 6.03 0.48 2.62
N MET A 94 4.97 1.12 2.14
CA MET A 94 4.75 2.55 2.39
C MET A 94 4.44 2.80 3.87
N LEU A 95 3.62 1.95 4.50
CA LEU A 95 3.34 2.02 5.94
C LEU A 95 4.60 1.77 6.80
N ALA A 96 5.55 0.97 6.33
CA ALA A 96 6.83 0.82 7.01
C ALA A 96 7.61 2.15 7.14
N LEU A 97 7.41 3.09 6.20
CA LEU A 97 8.11 4.38 6.20
C LEU A 97 7.44 5.44 7.08
N VAL A 98 6.11 5.47 7.11
CA VAL A 98 5.34 6.57 7.74
C VAL A 98 4.35 6.09 8.80
N GLY A 99 4.22 4.77 8.99
CA GLY A 99 3.24 4.17 9.89
C GLY A 99 3.56 4.39 11.36
N SER A 100 2.52 4.38 12.15
CA SER A 100 2.52 4.47 13.61
C SER A 100 1.70 3.33 14.22
N ALA A 101 1.43 3.40 15.51
CA ALA A 101 0.51 2.47 16.18
C ALA A 101 -0.86 2.36 15.51
N LYS A 102 -1.30 3.40 14.78
CA LYS A 102 -2.57 3.38 14.03
C LYS A 102 -2.61 2.35 12.92
N SER A 103 -1.46 2.04 12.30
CA SER A 103 -1.36 1.03 11.24
C SER A 103 -1.39 -0.40 11.76
N VAL A 104 -1.06 -0.62 13.04
CA VAL A 104 -0.91 -1.96 13.62
C VAL A 104 -2.15 -2.85 13.48
N PRO A 105 -3.39 -2.39 13.72
CA PRO A 105 -4.57 -3.23 13.56
C PRO A 105 -4.75 -3.78 12.14
N ALA A 106 -4.55 -2.94 11.11
CA ALA A 106 -4.65 -3.35 9.72
C ALA A 106 -3.57 -4.38 9.36
N LEU A 107 -2.33 -4.14 9.78
CA LEU A 107 -1.21 -5.06 9.57
C LEU A 107 -1.37 -6.38 10.33
N THR A 108 -1.97 -6.35 11.53
CA THR A 108 -2.29 -7.56 12.31
C THR A 108 -3.30 -8.47 11.59
N THR A 109 -4.21 -7.90 10.83
CA THR A 109 -5.12 -8.69 9.98
C THR A 109 -4.36 -9.36 8.85
N LEU A 110 -3.46 -8.64 8.19
CA LEU A 110 -2.68 -9.14 7.05
C LEU A 110 -1.64 -10.19 7.43
N ILE A 111 -1.05 -10.09 8.61
CA ILE A 111 0.01 -11.01 9.06
C ILE A 111 -0.49 -12.45 9.24
N ARG A 112 -1.81 -12.62 9.44
CA ARG A 112 -2.44 -13.95 9.57
C ARG A 112 -2.69 -14.65 8.25
N ASN A 113 -2.62 -13.94 7.14
CA ASN A 113 -2.78 -14.50 5.80
C ASN A 113 -1.40 -14.83 5.21
N PRO A 114 -1.12 -16.11 4.85
CA PRO A 114 0.18 -16.52 4.33
C PRO A 114 0.67 -15.72 3.12
N LYS A 115 -0.24 -15.21 2.29
CA LYS A 115 0.10 -14.44 1.10
C LYS A 115 0.59 -13.02 1.40
N THR A 116 0.15 -12.43 2.52
CA THR A 116 0.46 -11.06 2.91
C THR A 116 1.30 -10.97 4.18
N ALA A 117 1.50 -12.11 4.85
CA ALA A 117 2.18 -12.19 6.14
C ALA A 117 3.58 -11.57 6.13
N ASP A 118 4.37 -11.83 5.09
CA ASP A 118 5.74 -11.33 5.01
C ASP A 118 5.79 -9.81 4.84
N ALA A 119 4.93 -9.25 4.00
CA ALA A 119 4.83 -7.81 3.82
C ALA A 119 4.37 -7.09 5.10
N ALA A 120 3.35 -7.63 5.78
CA ALA A 120 2.85 -7.09 7.03
C ALA A 120 3.89 -7.20 8.15
N ARG A 121 4.59 -8.35 8.26
CA ARG A 121 5.69 -8.58 9.19
C ARG A 121 6.79 -7.53 9.03
N THR A 122 7.23 -7.30 7.78
CA THR A 122 8.29 -6.33 7.50
C THR A 122 7.87 -4.90 7.88
N ALA A 123 6.61 -4.54 7.65
CA ALA A 123 6.10 -3.24 8.10
C ALA A 123 6.10 -3.13 9.63
N LEU A 124 5.58 -4.14 10.34
CA LEU A 124 5.56 -4.18 11.80
C LEU A 124 6.97 -4.22 12.43
N GLU A 125 7.96 -4.78 11.72
CA GLU A 125 9.36 -4.75 12.15
C GLU A 125 9.89 -3.32 12.27
N ILE A 126 9.51 -2.44 11.34
CA ILE A 126 10.03 -1.07 11.22
C ILE A 126 9.19 -0.06 12.01
N ILE A 127 7.87 -0.22 12.04
CA ILE A 127 6.95 0.69 12.76
C ILE A 127 7.34 0.76 14.23
N PRO A 128 7.57 1.98 14.78
CA PRO A 128 7.97 2.16 16.17
C PRO A 128 6.84 1.83 17.15
N GLY A 129 7.18 1.67 18.41
CA GLY A 129 6.22 1.48 19.50
C GLY A 129 6.04 0.01 19.92
N PRO A 130 5.51 -0.21 21.11
CA PRO A 130 5.33 -1.54 21.70
C PRO A 130 4.20 -2.34 21.03
N GLU A 131 3.21 -1.67 20.42
CA GLU A 131 2.05 -2.28 19.78
C GLU A 131 2.46 -3.16 18.60
N ALA A 132 3.42 -2.71 17.79
CA ALA A 132 3.94 -3.48 16.67
C ALA A 132 4.68 -4.74 17.15
N GLY A 133 5.47 -4.63 18.23
CA GLY A 133 6.10 -5.78 18.87
C GLY A 133 5.08 -6.77 19.43
N ALA A 134 4.02 -6.30 20.07
CA ALA A 134 2.92 -7.13 20.56
C ALA A 134 2.25 -7.90 19.41
N ALA A 135 1.91 -7.21 18.31
CA ALA A 135 1.32 -7.85 17.13
C ALA A 135 2.20 -8.96 16.54
N LEU A 136 3.52 -8.75 16.48
CA LEU A 136 4.48 -9.78 16.03
C LEU A 136 4.52 -10.99 16.99
N ARG A 137 4.51 -10.76 18.33
CA ARG A 137 4.48 -11.84 19.33
C ARG A 137 3.18 -12.66 19.23
N ASP A 138 2.05 -11.98 19.11
CA ASP A 138 0.73 -12.63 18.99
C ASP A 138 0.63 -13.48 17.71
N ALA A 139 1.30 -13.07 16.64
CA ALA A 139 1.32 -13.81 15.39
C ALA A 139 2.16 -15.10 15.44
N LEU A 140 3.05 -15.28 16.43
CA LEU A 140 3.88 -16.49 16.56
C LEU A 140 3.05 -17.77 16.64
N ALA A 141 1.88 -17.73 17.26
CA ALA A 141 1.00 -18.89 17.38
C ALA A 141 0.26 -19.24 16.07
N SER A 142 0.09 -18.26 15.16
CA SER A 142 -0.77 -18.41 13.98
C SER A 142 -0.02 -18.83 12.71
N LEU A 143 1.31 -18.73 12.68
CA LEU A 143 2.11 -19.05 11.48
C LEU A 143 3.09 -20.20 11.75
N PRO A 144 3.20 -21.18 10.83
CA PRO A 144 4.15 -22.30 10.96
C PRO A 144 5.48 -22.01 10.24
N GLY A 145 6.47 -22.86 10.51
CA GLY A 145 7.69 -23.03 9.72
C GLY A 145 8.45 -21.74 9.42
N ASN A 146 8.74 -21.48 8.15
CA ASN A 146 9.54 -20.33 7.71
C ASN A 146 8.87 -18.99 8.05
N ALA A 147 7.55 -18.90 7.99
CA ALA A 147 6.83 -17.69 8.34
C ALA A 147 6.99 -17.36 9.84
N LYS A 148 6.90 -18.36 10.72
CA LYS A 148 7.19 -18.21 12.15
C LYS A 148 8.65 -17.81 12.38
N ALA A 149 9.59 -18.43 11.68
CA ALA A 149 11.00 -18.06 11.75
C ALA A 149 11.23 -16.59 11.33
N GLY A 150 10.51 -16.11 10.31
CA GLY A 150 10.52 -14.70 9.93
C GLY A 150 10.06 -13.77 11.05
N LEU A 151 8.95 -14.11 11.74
CA LEU A 151 8.47 -13.35 12.91
C LEU A 151 9.51 -13.27 14.03
N ILE A 152 10.19 -14.39 14.31
CA ILE A 152 11.27 -14.45 15.31
C ILE A 152 12.42 -13.51 14.89
N GLY A 153 12.78 -13.51 13.61
CA GLY A 153 13.78 -12.59 13.07
C GLY A 153 13.39 -11.12 13.27
N SER A 154 12.14 -10.76 13.00
CA SER A 154 11.63 -9.40 13.21
C SER A 154 11.62 -8.99 14.68
N LEU A 155 11.26 -9.89 15.60
CA LEU A 155 11.35 -9.65 17.05
C LEU A 155 12.80 -9.44 17.49
N ALA A 156 13.75 -10.19 16.92
CA ALA A 156 15.17 -10.00 17.17
C ALA A 156 15.68 -8.65 16.63
N ALA A 157 15.30 -8.26 15.40
CA ALA A 157 15.64 -6.97 14.82
C ALA A 157 15.14 -5.80 15.67
N ARG A 158 13.92 -5.93 16.21
CA ARG A 158 13.33 -4.96 17.15
C ARG A 158 13.96 -4.99 18.54
N ARG A 159 14.78 -6.00 18.84
CA ARG A 159 15.34 -6.25 20.18
C ARG A 159 14.25 -6.34 21.25
N ASP A 160 13.12 -6.99 20.92
CA ASP A 160 11.91 -7.07 21.74
C ASP A 160 12.14 -7.99 22.96
N ALA A 161 12.50 -7.40 24.09
CA ALA A 161 12.76 -8.13 25.32
C ALA A 161 11.53 -8.93 25.80
N ALA A 162 10.31 -8.42 25.55
CA ALA A 162 9.07 -9.10 25.92
C ALA A 162 8.82 -10.39 25.11
N ALA A 163 9.54 -10.62 24.01
CA ALA A 163 9.47 -11.87 23.25
C ALA A 163 10.27 -13.02 23.89
N ARG A 164 11.21 -12.75 24.80
CA ARG A 164 12.13 -13.77 25.36
C ARG A 164 11.42 -15.00 25.93
N PRO A 165 10.35 -14.91 26.74
CA PRO A 165 9.68 -16.09 27.27
C PRO A 165 9.13 -17.00 26.16
N ALA A 166 8.47 -16.42 25.16
CA ALA A 166 7.92 -17.17 24.01
C ALA A 166 9.04 -17.82 23.18
N LEU A 167 10.13 -17.10 22.93
CA LEU A 167 11.27 -17.62 22.17
C LEU A 167 12.00 -18.73 22.94
N THR A 168 12.10 -18.65 24.26
CA THR A 168 12.66 -19.72 25.09
C THR A 168 11.80 -20.99 25.02
N SER A 169 10.49 -20.83 25.03
CA SER A 169 9.55 -21.96 24.81
C SER A 169 9.74 -22.59 23.44
N LEU A 170 9.76 -21.79 22.37
CA LEU A 170 9.93 -22.27 20.99
C LEU A 170 11.26 -22.98 20.76
N LYS A 171 12.36 -22.47 21.35
CA LYS A 171 13.69 -23.11 21.30
C LYS A 171 13.66 -24.54 21.86
N ASN A 172 12.92 -24.75 22.96
CA ASN A 172 12.89 -26.02 23.70
C ASN A 172 11.81 -26.98 23.21
N GLN A 173 10.87 -26.52 22.36
CA GLN A 173 9.72 -27.29 21.90
C GLN A 173 10.11 -28.24 20.77
N THR A 174 10.25 -29.55 21.06
CA THR A 174 10.70 -30.57 20.10
C THR A 174 9.75 -30.75 18.92
N ALA A 175 8.46 -30.42 19.08
CA ALA A 175 7.46 -30.47 18.01
C ALA A 175 7.65 -29.35 16.95
N GLU A 176 8.38 -28.28 17.27
CA GLU A 176 8.69 -27.22 16.31
C GLU A 176 9.80 -27.66 15.34
N SER A 177 9.76 -27.09 14.14
CA SER A 177 10.77 -27.36 13.12
C SER A 177 12.18 -26.91 13.59
N ALA A 178 13.22 -27.56 13.05
CA ALA A 178 14.61 -27.20 13.38
C ALA A 178 14.93 -25.72 13.04
N ILE A 179 14.32 -25.18 11.98
CA ILE A 179 14.51 -23.78 11.60
C ILE A 179 13.91 -22.82 12.64
N VAL A 180 12.72 -23.11 13.17
CA VAL A 180 12.08 -22.29 14.22
C VAL A 180 12.92 -22.33 15.49
N ARG A 181 13.30 -23.52 15.96
CA ARG A 181 14.14 -23.68 17.16
C ARG A 181 15.48 -22.98 17.04
N GLY A 182 16.16 -23.16 15.90
CA GLY A 182 17.46 -22.54 15.64
C GLY A 182 17.37 -21.01 15.54
N THR A 183 16.30 -20.48 14.93
CA THR A 183 16.09 -19.03 14.84
C THR A 183 15.77 -18.45 16.22
N ALA A 184 14.95 -19.13 17.03
CA ALA A 184 14.66 -18.71 18.40
C ALA A 184 15.93 -18.69 19.27
N ALA A 185 16.80 -19.69 19.14
CA ALA A 185 18.08 -19.72 19.86
C ALA A 185 18.94 -18.48 19.52
N ARG A 186 19.16 -18.20 18.23
CA ARG A 186 19.92 -17.02 17.78
C ARG A 186 19.29 -15.70 18.21
N ALA A 187 17.96 -15.59 18.13
CA ALA A 187 17.25 -14.38 18.55
C ALA A 187 17.47 -14.08 20.04
N LEU A 188 17.50 -15.11 20.90
CA LEU A 188 17.75 -14.97 22.33
C LEU A 188 19.17 -14.45 22.67
N GLU A 189 20.14 -14.62 21.76
CA GLU A 189 21.49 -14.08 21.90
C GLU A 189 21.54 -12.56 21.62
N THR A 190 20.67 -12.06 20.75
CA THR A 190 20.64 -10.66 20.30
C THR A 190 19.68 -9.78 21.08
N ILE A 191 18.60 -10.36 21.61
CA ILE A 191 17.58 -9.65 22.39
C ILE A 191 18.09 -9.43 23.81
N PRO A 192 18.09 -8.18 24.34
CA PRO A 192 18.58 -7.91 25.69
C PRO A 192 17.76 -8.64 26.77
N LEU A 193 18.40 -8.91 27.89
CA LEU A 193 17.70 -9.27 29.12
C LEU A 193 16.93 -8.05 29.62
N SER A 194 15.66 -8.21 29.97
CA SER A 194 14.82 -7.17 30.56
C SER A 194 15.20 -6.91 32.00
#